data_9ffd5efa599142b6459c4a91cdd43964
#
_entry.id   9ffd5efa599142b6459c4a91cdd43964
#
_cell.length_a   1.000
_cell.length_b   1.000
_cell.length_c   1.000
_cell.angle_alpha   90.00
_cell.angle_beta   90.00
_cell.angle_gamma   90.00
#
_symmetry.space_group_name_H-M   'P 1'
#
loop_
_entity.id
_entity.type
_entity.pdbx_description
1 polymer ?
#
loop_
_entity_poly.entity_id
_entity_poly.type
_entity_poly.pdbx_seq_one_letter_code
_entity_poly.pdbx_strand_id
1 'polypeptide(L)'
;MKELLADAAARSTRYVVGIQHRRVQPLPEETARLEALGGTLPETPSDPAEILRLLDDIGSPATIAMTGGRYFGFVIGGTLPAALAANWLAGAWDQNAAFRVMSPVAAKVEDIVGAWMLDLLGLPSNCGVGFVTGTTMANFSALAAARTALLHRAGWNVEEDGLFGAPPIKVVVGEEAHVSLLKPLALLGLGRSRVISVSTDRQGRISADALPPFDDRTLVCIQAGNVNTGAFDPANEICARAHEAGAWVHVDGAFGLWAAVSPNYAHLAHDFSLADSWAIDCHKWLNVPYDSGIAIVREAEHMRTALALSAAYLQTSGAREPCHYTPEASRRARGIELWAALRSLGRHGLREMIERNCRLAKVFATRLRQAGFEVLNDVVLNQVLVSFGSAEETRRVVAEVQGEGTCWCGGTEWHGRTAMRISVSSWATNDEDVERSLASILRIAKSRKFSPA
;
A
#
# COMPACT_ATOMS: atom_id res chain seq x y z
N MET A 1 21.95 -13.73 -24.90
CA MET A 1 20.89 -12.76 -24.56
C MET A 1 19.51 -13.25 -25.01
N LYS A 2 19.25 -13.47 -26.32
CA LYS A 2 17.90 -13.86 -26.80
C LYS A 2 17.38 -15.14 -26.13
N GLU A 3 18.16 -16.19 -26.07
CA GLU A 3 17.83 -17.47 -25.47
C GLU A 3 17.58 -17.37 -23.96
N LEU A 4 18.44 -16.62 -23.25
CA LEU A 4 18.30 -16.40 -21.81
C LEU A 4 16.99 -15.66 -21.47
N LEU A 5 16.64 -14.62 -22.24
CA LEU A 5 15.39 -13.90 -22.05
C LEU A 5 14.16 -14.75 -22.40
N ALA A 6 14.25 -15.60 -23.42
CA ALA A 6 13.19 -16.54 -23.77
C ALA A 6 12.98 -17.60 -22.67
N ASP A 7 14.06 -18.12 -22.07
CA ASP A 7 13.97 -19.04 -20.93
C ASP A 7 13.36 -18.36 -19.70
N ALA A 8 13.79 -17.14 -19.35
CA ALA A 8 13.20 -16.36 -18.26
C ALA A 8 11.69 -16.14 -18.46
N ALA A 9 11.28 -15.78 -19.67
CA ALA A 9 9.88 -15.59 -20.02
C ALA A 9 9.08 -16.90 -19.89
N ALA A 10 9.62 -18.02 -20.34
CA ALA A 10 8.99 -19.33 -20.25
C ALA A 10 8.79 -19.75 -18.77
N ARG A 11 9.81 -19.58 -17.92
CA ARG A 11 9.76 -19.86 -16.48
C ARG A 11 8.72 -18.99 -15.77
N SER A 12 8.78 -17.68 -16.00
CA SER A 12 7.82 -16.73 -15.40
C SER A 12 6.38 -17.01 -15.84
N THR A 13 6.17 -17.37 -17.10
CA THR A 13 4.84 -17.75 -17.63
C THR A 13 4.32 -19.00 -16.95
N ARG A 14 5.16 -20.06 -16.79
CA ARG A 14 4.74 -21.28 -16.06
C ARG A 14 4.33 -20.95 -14.62
N TYR A 15 5.10 -20.10 -13.93
CA TYR A 15 4.80 -19.67 -12.58
C TYR A 15 3.41 -18.99 -12.49
N VAL A 16 3.19 -17.98 -13.32
CA VAL A 16 1.95 -17.18 -13.29
C VAL A 16 0.73 -17.99 -13.70
N VAL A 17 0.84 -18.81 -14.75
CA VAL A 17 -0.27 -19.70 -15.21
C VAL A 17 -0.59 -20.77 -14.15
N GLY A 18 0.43 -21.30 -13.47
CA GLY A 18 0.27 -22.32 -12.44
C GLY A 18 -0.22 -21.81 -11.08
N ILE A 19 -0.24 -20.49 -10.85
CA ILE A 19 -0.44 -19.89 -9.51
C ILE A 19 -1.76 -20.30 -8.85
N GLN A 20 -2.83 -20.47 -9.61
CA GLN A 20 -4.17 -20.83 -9.10
C GLN A 20 -4.23 -22.27 -8.56
N HIS A 21 -3.31 -23.13 -8.96
CA HIS A 21 -3.26 -24.54 -8.54
C HIS A 21 -2.28 -24.79 -7.40
N ARG A 22 -1.43 -23.80 -7.09
CA ARG A 22 -0.43 -23.92 -6.03
C ARG A 22 -1.07 -23.80 -4.63
N ARG A 23 -0.39 -24.38 -3.65
CA ARG A 23 -0.54 -23.99 -2.24
C ARG A 23 -0.17 -22.51 -2.11
N VAL A 24 -0.89 -21.78 -1.25
CA VAL A 24 -0.56 -20.37 -1.04
C VAL A 24 0.71 -20.23 -0.20
N GLN A 25 0.80 -21.04 0.87
CA GLN A 25 2.02 -21.13 1.71
C GLN A 25 2.92 -22.24 1.16
N PRO A 26 4.23 -22.01 0.96
CA PRO A 26 5.17 -23.06 0.60
C PRO A 26 5.31 -24.10 1.72
N LEU A 27 5.75 -25.30 1.38
CA LEU A 27 6.05 -26.34 2.34
C LEU A 27 7.36 -26.02 3.09
N PRO A 28 7.55 -26.50 4.34
CA PRO A 28 8.78 -26.27 5.10
C PRO A 28 10.03 -26.78 4.38
N GLU A 29 9.95 -27.92 3.69
CA GLU A 29 11.05 -28.49 2.89
C GLU A 29 11.41 -27.63 1.67
N GLU A 30 10.44 -26.94 1.05
CA GLU A 30 10.69 -26.00 -0.05
C GLU A 30 11.45 -24.78 0.46
N THR A 31 11.04 -24.27 1.62
CA THR A 31 11.72 -23.11 2.26
C THR A 31 13.14 -23.49 2.75
N ALA A 32 13.33 -24.70 3.27
CA ALA A 32 14.65 -25.18 3.70
C ALA A 32 15.66 -25.30 2.55
N ARG A 33 15.19 -25.53 1.31
CA ARG A 33 16.05 -25.57 0.11
C ARG A 33 16.66 -24.21 -0.25
N LEU A 34 16.15 -23.10 0.27
CA LEU A 34 16.70 -21.76 0.02
C LEU A 34 18.15 -21.61 0.47
N GLU A 35 18.63 -22.39 1.42
CA GLU A 35 20.02 -22.43 1.83
C GLU A 35 20.98 -22.74 0.66
N ALA A 36 20.52 -23.45 -0.37
CA ALA A 36 21.30 -23.76 -1.55
C ALA A 36 21.53 -22.56 -2.50
N LEU A 37 20.84 -21.43 -2.28
CA LEU A 37 21.13 -20.16 -2.96
C LEU A 37 22.32 -19.40 -2.32
N GLY A 38 22.75 -19.83 -1.11
CA GLY A 38 23.86 -19.24 -0.38
C GLY A 38 25.21 -19.88 -0.72
N GLY A 39 26.18 -19.62 0.14
CA GLY A 39 27.57 -20.10 0.03
C GLY A 39 28.56 -18.98 -0.21
N THR A 40 29.81 -19.37 -0.47
CA THR A 40 30.87 -18.40 -0.84
C THR A 40 30.61 -17.86 -2.25
N LEU A 41 30.87 -16.58 -2.46
CA LEU A 41 30.83 -16.02 -3.83
C LEU A 41 31.80 -16.80 -4.73
N PRO A 42 31.37 -17.31 -5.89
CA PRO A 42 32.24 -18.04 -6.81
C PRO A 42 33.45 -17.20 -7.28
N GLU A 43 34.63 -17.81 -7.30
CA GLU A 43 35.84 -17.16 -7.80
C GLU A 43 35.84 -16.97 -9.32
N THR A 44 35.05 -17.75 -10.03
CA THR A 44 34.97 -17.71 -11.52
C THR A 44 33.54 -17.45 -11.97
N PRO A 45 33.34 -16.83 -13.15
CA PRO A 45 32.00 -16.62 -13.71
C PRO A 45 31.23 -17.94 -13.90
N SER A 46 29.95 -17.90 -13.67
CA SER A 46 29.01 -19.00 -13.89
C SER A 46 28.19 -18.76 -15.16
N ASP A 47 27.67 -19.82 -15.76
CA ASP A 47 26.74 -19.69 -16.89
C ASP A 47 25.43 -19.00 -16.46
N PRO A 48 25.05 -17.87 -17.08
CA PRO A 48 23.81 -17.18 -16.76
C PRO A 48 22.54 -18.04 -16.83
N ALA A 49 22.48 -19.04 -17.73
CA ALA A 49 21.34 -19.93 -17.85
C ALA A 49 21.23 -20.89 -16.64
N GLU A 50 22.38 -21.36 -16.13
CA GLU A 50 22.42 -22.18 -14.92
C GLU A 50 22.01 -21.38 -13.67
N ILE A 51 22.45 -20.12 -13.57
CA ILE A 51 22.04 -19.23 -12.46
C ILE A 51 20.53 -19.00 -12.49
N LEU A 52 19.95 -18.71 -13.66
CA LEU A 52 18.52 -18.52 -13.80
C LEU A 52 17.74 -19.81 -13.45
N ARG A 53 18.24 -20.96 -13.89
CA ARG A 53 17.66 -22.27 -13.57
C ARG A 53 17.71 -22.53 -12.07
N LEU A 54 18.84 -22.30 -11.42
CA LEU A 54 19.00 -22.50 -9.96
C LEU A 54 18.02 -21.60 -9.18
N LEU A 55 17.91 -20.33 -9.57
CA LEU A 55 16.99 -19.39 -8.93
C LEU A 55 15.53 -19.85 -9.06
N ASP A 56 15.11 -20.32 -10.23
CA ASP A 56 13.73 -20.78 -10.47
C ASP A 56 13.47 -22.10 -9.75
N ASP A 57 14.34 -23.11 -9.89
CA ASP A 57 14.13 -24.47 -9.34
C ASP A 57 14.08 -24.48 -7.79
N ILE A 58 14.74 -23.53 -7.15
CA ILE A 58 14.78 -23.39 -5.69
C ILE A 58 13.83 -22.27 -5.21
N GLY A 59 13.88 -21.11 -5.85
CA GLY A 59 13.14 -19.93 -5.41
C GLY A 59 11.65 -20.02 -5.70
N SER A 60 11.24 -20.41 -6.91
CA SER A 60 9.82 -20.46 -7.29
C SER A 60 8.97 -21.33 -6.37
N PRO A 61 9.36 -22.57 -5.97
CA PRO A 61 8.61 -23.35 -4.99
C PRO A 61 8.48 -22.69 -3.63
N ALA A 62 9.51 -22.00 -3.17
CA ALA A 62 9.58 -21.34 -1.86
C ALA A 62 8.85 -19.98 -1.80
N THR A 63 8.28 -19.50 -2.90
CA THR A 63 7.49 -18.26 -2.89
C THR A 63 6.11 -18.48 -2.26
N ILE A 64 5.63 -17.48 -1.52
CA ILE A 64 4.21 -17.39 -1.18
C ILE A 64 3.43 -16.98 -2.43
N ALA A 65 2.31 -17.66 -2.74
CA ALA A 65 1.51 -17.42 -3.95
C ALA A 65 0.66 -16.13 -3.82
N MET A 66 1.31 -14.99 -3.55
CA MET A 66 0.65 -13.70 -3.29
C MET A 66 -0.09 -13.14 -4.52
N THR A 67 0.30 -13.52 -5.73
CA THR A 67 -0.35 -13.06 -6.97
C THR A 67 -1.59 -13.88 -7.33
N GLY A 68 -1.89 -14.93 -6.57
CA GLY A 68 -3.10 -15.76 -6.74
C GLY A 68 -4.35 -15.16 -6.07
N GLY A 69 -5.52 -15.75 -6.37
CA GLY A 69 -6.81 -15.27 -5.87
C GLY A 69 -7.10 -15.62 -4.40
N ARG A 70 -6.26 -16.43 -3.73
CA ARG A 70 -6.52 -16.96 -2.37
C ARG A 70 -5.54 -16.47 -1.30
N TYR A 71 -4.79 -15.42 -1.61
CA TYR A 71 -3.96 -14.72 -0.64
C TYR A 71 -4.70 -13.49 -0.13
N PHE A 72 -5.02 -13.45 1.16
CA PHE A 72 -5.80 -12.38 1.81
C PHE A 72 -4.99 -11.63 2.89
N GLY A 73 -3.66 -11.67 2.81
CA GLY A 73 -2.78 -11.02 3.76
C GLY A 73 -2.41 -9.58 3.38
N PHE A 74 -2.13 -8.74 4.37
CA PHE A 74 -1.46 -7.43 4.27
C PHE A 74 -2.04 -6.43 3.26
N VAL A 75 -3.27 -6.64 2.77
CA VAL A 75 -3.88 -5.85 1.68
C VAL A 75 -3.08 -5.96 0.35
N ILE A 76 -2.43 -7.08 0.12
CA ILE A 76 -1.68 -7.32 -1.12
C ILE A 76 -2.66 -7.65 -2.25
N GLY A 77 -2.53 -6.94 -3.38
CA GLY A 77 -3.43 -7.08 -4.52
C GLY A 77 -3.02 -8.14 -5.54
N GLY A 78 -1.75 -8.47 -5.60
CA GLY A 78 -1.20 -9.26 -6.70
C GLY A 78 -0.77 -8.38 -7.88
N THR A 79 -0.75 -8.92 -9.09
CA THR A 79 -0.23 -8.22 -10.25
C THR A 79 -1.13 -8.42 -11.47
N LEU A 80 -1.65 -7.32 -12.02
CA LEU A 80 -2.41 -7.33 -13.28
C LEU A 80 -1.51 -7.79 -14.44
N PRO A 81 -2.02 -8.62 -15.38
CA PRO A 81 -1.22 -9.12 -16.51
C PRO A 81 -0.57 -8.01 -17.34
N ALA A 82 -1.31 -6.93 -17.65
CA ALA A 82 -0.78 -5.81 -18.41
C ALA A 82 0.33 -5.07 -17.66
N ALA A 83 0.21 -4.93 -16.33
CA ALA A 83 1.22 -4.29 -15.50
C ALA A 83 2.48 -5.15 -15.39
N LEU A 84 2.36 -6.48 -15.29
CA LEU A 84 3.49 -7.39 -15.29
C LEU A 84 4.24 -7.36 -16.62
N ALA A 85 3.53 -7.40 -17.75
CA ALA A 85 4.14 -7.32 -19.08
C ALA A 85 4.84 -5.96 -19.30
N ALA A 86 4.24 -4.86 -18.86
CA ALA A 86 4.85 -3.53 -18.89
C ALA A 86 6.09 -3.44 -17.99
N ASN A 87 6.11 -4.13 -16.86
CA ASN A 87 7.28 -4.24 -15.98
C ASN A 87 8.47 -4.91 -16.68
N TRP A 88 8.22 -5.96 -17.48
CA TRP A 88 9.27 -6.59 -18.28
C TRP A 88 9.85 -5.63 -19.32
N LEU A 89 8.99 -4.83 -19.99
CA LEU A 89 9.45 -3.80 -20.92
C LEU A 89 10.27 -2.72 -20.20
N ALA A 90 9.77 -2.26 -19.04
CA ALA A 90 10.46 -1.25 -18.22
C ALA A 90 11.84 -1.74 -17.76
N GLY A 91 11.95 -3.02 -17.37
CA GLY A 91 13.22 -3.65 -17.03
C GLY A 91 14.17 -3.75 -18.22
N ALA A 92 13.65 -4.07 -19.42
CA ALA A 92 14.46 -4.13 -20.65
C ALA A 92 14.93 -2.73 -21.13
N TRP A 93 14.11 -1.70 -20.90
CA TRP A 93 14.48 -0.31 -21.25
C TRP A 93 15.47 0.30 -20.27
N ASP A 94 15.52 -0.17 -19.03
CA ASP A 94 16.42 0.28 -17.94
C ASP A 94 16.51 1.81 -17.83
N GLN A 95 15.34 2.47 -17.76
CA GLN A 95 15.27 3.93 -17.77
C GLN A 95 15.41 4.51 -16.37
N ASN A 96 16.33 5.48 -16.22
CA ASN A 96 16.41 6.33 -15.03
C ASN A 96 15.37 7.45 -15.13
N ALA A 97 14.39 7.44 -14.25
CA ALA A 97 13.26 8.39 -14.23
C ALA A 97 13.54 9.66 -13.43
N ALA A 98 14.81 10.08 -13.27
CA ALA A 98 15.17 11.30 -12.56
C ALA A 98 14.77 12.57 -13.33
N PHE A 99 15.23 12.67 -14.57
CA PHE A 99 15.07 13.85 -15.39
C PHE A 99 14.44 13.54 -16.73
N ARG A 100 13.71 14.52 -17.27
CA ARG A 100 13.09 14.41 -18.60
C ARG A 100 14.11 14.15 -19.70
N VAL A 101 15.29 14.76 -19.61
CA VAL A 101 16.39 14.55 -20.57
C VAL A 101 16.97 13.14 -20.51
N MET A 102 16.93 12.47 -19.35
CA MET A 102 17.42 11.09 -19.19
C MET A 102 16.40 10.07 -19.68
N SER A 103 15.11 10.31 -19.46
CA SER A 103 14.04 9.43 -19.92
C SER A 103 12.77 10.23 -20.27
N PRO A 104 12.65 10.67 -21.53
CA PRO A 104 11.43 11.36 -21.98
C PRO A 104 10.17 10.52 -21.81
N VAL A 105 10.26 9.20 -22.01
CA VAL A 105 9.13 8.28 -21.87
C VAL A 105 8.68 8.19 -20.40
N ALA A 106 9.61 8.03 -19.45
CA ALA A 106 9.26 7.94 -18.02
C ALA A 106 8.63 9.25 -17.54
N ALA A 107 9.22 10.41 -17.87
CA ALA A 107 8.70 11.71 -17.49
C ALA A 107 7.29 11.96 -18.08
N LYS A 108 7.08 11.61 -19.37
CA LYS A 108 5.77 11.79 -20.01
C LYS A 108 4.70 10.87 -19.43
N VAL A 109 5.06 9.63 -19.13
CA VAL A 109 4.15 8.67 -18.50
C VAL A 109 3.77 9.13 -17.09
N GLU A 110 4.70 9.65 -16.31
CA GLU A 110 4.39 10.21 -14.98
C GLU A 110 3.45 11.43 -15.06
N ASP A 111 3.62 12.32 -16.05
CA ASP A 111 2.69 13.44 -16.26
C ASP A 111 1.27 12.93 -16.55
N ILE A 112 1.14 11.93 -17.44
CA ILE A 112 -0.15 11.35 -17.80
C ILE A 112 -0.81 10.65 -16.62
N VAL A 113 -0.06 9.77 -15.95
CA VAL A 113 -0.58 8.97 -14.83
C VAL A 113 -0.90 9.88 -13.64
N GLY A 114 -0.08 10.90 -13.37
CA GLY A 114 -0.37 11.89 -12.34
C GLY A 114 -1.72 12.56 -12.56
N ALA A 115 -1.98 13.03 -13.78
CA ALA A 115 -3.26 13.65 -14.13
C ALA A 115 -4.43 12.66 -13.99
N TRP A 116 -4.27 11.41 -14.42
CA TRP A 116 -5.30 10.37 -14.26
C TRP A 116 -5.58 10.04 -12.79
N MET A 117 -4.55 10.00 -11.95
CA MET A 117 -4.70 9.72 -10.52
C MET A 117 -5.47 10.84 -9.82
N LEU A 118 -5.14 12.10 -10.10
CA LEU A 118 -5.85 13.23 -9.51
C LEU A 118 -7.33 13.23 -9.89
N ASP A 119 -7.64 12.96 -11.15
CA ASP A 119 -9.01 12.86 -11.67
C ASP A 119 -9.78 11.65 -11.06
N LEU A 120 -9.15 10.47 -10.98
CA LEU A 120 -9.76 9.27 -10.39
C LEU A 120 -10.10 9.44 -8.89
N LEU A 121 -9.28 10.20 -8.17
CA LEU A 121 -9.42 10.43 -6.73
C LEU A 121 -10.23 11.69 -6.40
N GLY A 122 -10.66 12.45 -7.41
CA GLY A 122 -11.39 13.71 -7.22
C GLY A 122 -10.54 14.81 -6.58
N LEU A 123 -9.22 14.81 -6.81
CA LEU A 123 -8.29 15.78 -6.26
C LEU A 123 -8.04 16.94 -7.24
N PRO A 124 -7.63 18.14 -6.75
CA PRO A 124 -7.33 19.27 -7.62
C PRO A 124 -6.24 18.95 -8.66
N SER A 125 -6.43 19.41 -9.90
CA SER A 125 -5.55 19.10 -11.03
C SER A 125 -4.14 19.71 -10.94
N ASN A 126 -3.93 20.68 -10.06
CA ASN A 126 -2.65 21.38 -9.83
C ASN A 126 -1.81 20.75 -8.70
N CYS A 127 -2.26 19.68 -8.08
CA CYS A 127 -1.49 18.99 -7.04
C CYS A 127 -0.13 18.50 -7.56
N GLY A 128 0.88 18.54 -6.69
CA GLY A 128 2.16 17.85 -6.90
C GLY A 128 2.00 16.36 -6.74
N VAL A 129 2.57 15.56 -7.68
CA VAL A 129 2.49 14.09 -7.66
C VAL A 129 3.88 13.49 -7.76
N GLY A 130 4.28 12.68 -6.79
CA GLY A 130 5.56 11.95 -6.75
C GLY A 130 5.34 10.44 -6.81
N PHE A 131 6.09 9.75 -7.69
CA PHE A 131 6.04 8.30 -7.85
C PHE A 131 7.13 7.64 -7.01
N VAL A 132 6.74 6.97 -5.96
CA VAL A 132 7.63 6.41 -4.92
C VAL A 132 7.43 4.90 -4.76
N THR A 133 8.22 4.29 -3.86
CA THR A 133 8.21 2.83 -3.65
C THR A 133 6.95 2.29 -2.96
N GLY A 134 6.19 3.14 -2.28
CA GLY A 134 4.97 2.74 -1.55
C GLY A 134 4.58 3.77 -0.51
N THR A 135 3.51 3.50 0.25
CA THR A 135 2.94 4.45 1.21
C THR A 135 3.95 4.94 2.25
N THR A 136 4.92 4.12 2.69
CA THR A 136 5.95 4.61 3.62
C THR A 136 6.74 5.79 3.02
N MET A 137 7.17 5.70 1.75
CA MET A 137 7.87 6.79 1.07
C MET A 137 6.91 7.88 0.60
N ALA A 138 5.66 7.54 0.29
CA ALA A 138 4.62 8.53 0.01
C ALA A 138 4.32 9.40 1.24
N ASN A 139 4.14 8.79 2.42
CA ASN A 139 4.02 9.49 3.69
C ASN A 139 5.27 10.33 3.96
N PHE A 140 6.49 9.77 3.78
CA PHE A 140 7.72 10.53 3.97
C PHE A 140 7.76 11.79 3.09
N SER A 141 7.48 11.67 1.80
CA SER A 141 7.54 12.78 0.85
C SER A 141 6.48 13.86 1.14
N ALA A 142 5.25 13.42 1.42
CA ALA A 142 4.15 14.33 1.74
C ALA A 142 4.35 15.03 3.11
N LEU A 143 4.85 14.30 4.11
CA LEU A 143 5.15 14.84 5.44
C LEU A 143 6.39 15.73 5.42
N ALA A 144 7.37 15.50 4.54
CA ALA A 144 8.47 16.43 4.30
C ALA A 144 7.95 17.77 3.78
N ALA A 145 7.05 17.74 2.78
CA ALA A 145 6.40 18.95 2.28
C ALA A 145 5.60 19.68 3.36
N ALA A 146 4.84 18.93 4.20
CA ALA A 146 4.10 19.49 5.32
C ALA A 146 5.03 20.16 6.34
N ARG A 147 6.11 19.47 6.76
CA ARG A 147 7.13 20.02 7.67
C ARG A 147 7.72 21.30 7.14
N THR A 148 8.16 21.30 5.89
CA THR A 148 8.73 22.48 5.21
C THR A 148 7.74 23.63 5.17
N ALA A 149 6.49 23.39 4.75
CA ALA A 149 5.46 24.43 4.68
C ALA A 149 5.13 25.04 6.05
N LEU A 150 4.98 24.20 7.09
CA LEU A 150 4.68 24.66 8.45
C LEU A 150 5.83 25.47 9.05
N LEU A 151 7.08 25.05 8.84
CA LEU A 151 8.26 25.77 9.34
C LEU A 151 8.53 27.06 8.56
N HIS A 152 8.36 27.09 7.24
CA HIS A 152 8.46 28.31 6.44
C HIS A 152 7.45 29.38 6.89
N ARG A 153 6.19 28.99 7.19
CA ARG A 153 5.19 29.92 7.75
C ARG A 153 5.64 30.50 9.10
N ALA A 154 6.39 29.71 9.88
CA ALA A 154 6.98 30.16 11.14
C ALA A 154 8.31 30.94 10.98
N GLY A 155 8.72 31.25 9.74
CA GLY A 155 9.95 31.99 9.43
C GLY A 155 11.24 31.14 9.51
N TRP A 156 11.15 29.81 9.44
CA TRP A 156 12.28 28.87 9.56
C TRP A 156 12.51 28.10 8.26
N ASN A 157 13.75 28.14 7.74
CA ASN A 157 14.16 27.37 6.56
C ASN A 157 14.78 26.05 6.96
N VAL A 158 13.98 24.98 7.00
CA VAL A 158 14.43 23.66 7.47
C VAL A 158 15.42 22.98 6.51
N GLU A 159 15.42 23.33 5.25
CA GLU A 159 16.34 22.79 4.23
C GLU A 159 17.76 23.31 4.43
N GLU A 160 17.92 24.54 4.94
CA GLU A 160 19.22 25.16 5.21
C GLU A 160 19.63 25.00 6.68
N ASP A 161 18.71 25.25 7.62
CA ASP A 161 19.01 25.33 9.05
C ASP A 161 18.79 24.02 9.80
N GLY A 162 18.13 23.02 9.15
CA GLY A 162 17.77 21.77 9.79
C GLY A 162 16.72 21.95 10.89
N LEU A 163 16.67 21.01 11.85
CA LEU A 163 15.66 21.02 12.92
C LEU A 163 16.19 21.51 14.27
N PHE A 164 17.50 21.75 14.42
CA PHE A 164 18.07 22.22 15.69
C PHE A 164 17.74 23.70 15.90
N GLY A 165 16.87 23.97 16.87
CA GLY A 165 16.37 25.32 17.14
C GLY A 165 15.09 25.68 16.39
N ALA A 166 14.59 24.81 15.51
CA ALA A 166 13.34 25.03 14.79
C ALA A 166 12.14 25.16 15.75
N PRO A 167 11.15 25.99 15.40
CA PRO A 167 9.88 26.02 16.13
C PRO A 167 9.25 24.61 16.16
N PRO A 168 8.68 24.16 17.30
CA PRO A 168 8.12 22.84 17.41
C PRO A 168 6.87 22.68 16.54
N ILE A 169 6.78 21.55 15.83
CA ILE A 169 5.56 21.10 15.15
C ILE A 169 4.82 20.13 16.06
N LYS A 170 3.50 20.32 16.24
CA LYS A 170 2.62 19.37 16.87
C LYS A 170 2.17 18.34 15.82
N VAL A 171 2.35 17.06 16.11
CA VAL A 171 1.84 15.98 15.25
C VAL A 171 0.72 15.24 15.96
N VAL A 172 -0.46 15.19 15.37
CA VAL A 172 -1.65 14.53 15.91
C VAL A 172 -2.03 13.35 15.02
N VAL A 173 -2.20 12.16 15.61
CA VAL A 173 -2.61 10.93 14.90
C VAL A 173 -3.64 10.17 15.73
N GLY A 174 -4.46 9.34 15.09
CA GLY A 174 -5.27 8.35 15.81
C GLY A 174 -4.41 7.24 16.43
N GLU A 175 -4.82 6.68 17.57
CA GLU A 175 -4.09 5.59 18.23
C GLU A 175 -3.93 4.33 17.36
N GLU A 176 -4.82 4.14 16.37
CA GLU A 176 -4.77 3.05 15.39
C GLU A 176 -4.02 3.43 14.09
N ALA A 177 -3.18 4.49 14.13
CA ALA A 177 -2.35 4.90 12.99
C ALA A 177 -1.37 3.79 12.60
N HIS A 178 -1.26 3.52 11.30
CA HIS A 178 -0.38 2.47 10.80
C HIS A 178 1.10 2.84 10.95
N VAL A 179 1.96 1.82 11.19
CA VAL A 179 3.41 2.00 11.37
C VAL A 179 4.11 2.65 10.16
N SER A 180 3.53 2.55 8.95
CA SER A 180 4.03 3.23 7.75
C SER A 180 3.91 4.75 7.80
N LEU A 181 3.11 5.30 8.72
CA LEU A 181 3.02 6.72 9.01
C LEU A 181 4.00 7.12 10.12
N LEU A 182 4.12 6.31 11.18
CA LEU A 182 4.98 6.62 12.33
C LEU A 182 6.48 6.55 11.99
N LYS A 183 6.87 5.67 11.06
CA LYS A 183 8.26 5.56 10.63
C LYS A 183 8.76 6.82 9.89
N PRO A 184 8.06 7.38 8.90
CA PRO A 184 8.41 8.65 8.28
C PRO A 184 8.50 9.82 9.26
N LEU A 185 7.58 9.93 10.23
CA LEU A 185 7.66 10.97 11.26
C LEU A 185 8.98 10.91 12.04
N ALA A 186 9.43 9.70 12.37
CA ALA A 186 10.73 9.52 13.03
C ALA A 186 11.90 9.88 12.10
N LEU A 187 11.87 9.45 10.83
CA LEU A 187 12.91 9.74 9.83
C LEU A 187 13.02 11.24 9.52
N LEU A 188 11.91 11.98 9.58
CA LEU A 188 11.86 13.43 9.40
C LEU A 188 12.29 14.23 10.65
N GLY A 189 12.71 13.54 11.73
CA GLY A 189 13.14 14.18 12.97
C GLY A 189 12.02 14.73 13.85
N LEU A 190 10.74 14.39 13.53
CA LEU A 190 9.60 14.86 14.33
C LEU A 190 9.38 14.03 15.61
N GLY A 191 10.01 12.86 15.71
CA GLY A 191 10.10 12.04 16.93
C GLY A 191 8.80 11.30 17.27
N ARG A 192 8.87 9.97 17.45
CA ARG A 192 7.70 9.13 17.77
C ARG A 192 7.09 9.47 19.14
N SER A 193 7.90 9.74 20.14
CA SER A 193 7.45 10.07 21.49
C SER A 193 6.81 11.43 21.64
N ARG A 194 6.92 12.27 20.60
CA ARG A 194 6.33 13.61 20.55
C ARG A 194 4.97 13.66 19.84
N VAL A 195 4.59 12.53 19.20
CA VAL A 195 3.30 12.40 18.53
C VAL A 195 2.18 12.37 19.57
N ILE A 196 1.16 13.21 19.37
CA ILE A 196 -0.05 13.22 20.18
C ILE A 196 -1.00 12.18 19.59
N SER A 197 -1.15 11.07 20.31
CA SER A 197 -2.09 10.02 19.97
C SER A 197 -3.46 10.35 20.56
N VAL A 198 -4.51 10.31 19.72
CA VAL A 198 -5.89 10.56 20.14
C VAL A 198 -6.72 9.28 20.05
N SER A 199 -7.70 9.14 20.93
CA SER A 199 -8.55 7.95 20.99
C SER A 199 -9.38 7.78 19.73
N THR A 200 -9.67 6.51 19.42
CA THR A 200 -10.50 6.10 18.30
C THR A 200 -11.77 5.40 18.78
N ASP A 201 -12.75 5.29 17.90
CA ASP A 201 -13.93 4.49 18.16
C ASP A 201 -13.67 2.98 17.94
N ARG A 202 -14.69 2.15 18.18
CA ARG A 202 -14.60 0.69 18.01
C ARG A 202 -14.21 0.24 16.58
N GLN A 203 -14.31 1.12 15.58
CA GLN A 203 -13.91 0.86 14.19
C GLN A 203 -12.56 1.46 13.85
N GLY A 204 -11.88 2.11 14.81
CA GLY A 204 -10.57 2.73 14.64
C GLY A 204 -10.60 4.10 13.98
N ARG A 205 -11.76 4.77 13.96
CA ARG A 205 -11.90 6.14 13.48
C ARG A 205 -11.55 7.12 14.60
N ILE A 206 -10.81 8.16 14.28
CA ILE A 206 -10.51 9.24 15.21
C ILE A 206 -11.82 9.79 15.79
N SER A 207 -11.87 9.90 17.13
CA SER A 207 -12.93 10.61 17.79
C SER A 207 -12.67 12.13 17.68
N ALA A 208 -13.55 12.84 17.00
CA ALA A 208 -13.38 14.28 16.79
C ALA A 208 -13.34 15.07 18.11
N ASP A 209 -14.07 14.61 19.11
CA ASP A 209 -14.10 15.20 20.46
C ASP A 209 -12.78 15.01 21.23
N ALA A 210 -11.96 14.02 20.85
CA ALA A 210 -10.66 13.75 21.47
C ALA A 210 -9.53 14.60 20.87
N LEU A 211 -9.79 15.35 19.81
CA LEU A 211 -8.77 16.16 19.15
C LEU A 211 -8.36 17.37 20.01
N PRO A 212 -7.05 17.60 20.22
CA PRO A 212 -6.58 18.80 20.92
C PRO A 212 -6.86 20.06 20.13
N PRO A 213 -6.71 21.25 20.72
CA PRO A 213 -6.69 22.50 19.97
C PRO A 213 -5.54 22.50 18.94
N PHE A 214 -5.86 22.90 17.72
CA PHE A 214 -4.90 23.09 16.64
C PHE A 214 -4.35 24.51 16.60
N ASP A 215 -3.20 24.67 16.00
CA ASP A 215 -2.57 25.95 15.64
C ASP A 215 -1.89 25.84 14.26
N ASP A 216 -1.31 26.93 13.78
CA ASP A 216 -0.64 27.05 12.47
C ASP A 216 0.62 26.18 12.31
N ARG A 217 1.05 25.48 13.36
CA ARG A 217 2.16 24.52 13.38
C ARG A 217 1.69 23.10 13.74
N THR A 218 0.42 22.83 13.57
CA THR A 218 -0.15 21.49 13.80
C THR A 218 -0.21 20.71 12.49
N LEU A 219 0.27 19.46 12.53
CA LEU A 219 0.15 18.45 11.47
C LEU A 219 -0.79 17.36 11.96
N VAL A 220 -1.96 17.25 11.35
CA VAL A 220 -2.94 16.20 11.66
C VAL A 220 -2.87 15.12 10.60
N CYS A 221 -2.69 13.87 11.01
CA CYS A 221 -2.68 12.72 10.09
C CYS A 221 -3.93 11.88 10.31
N ILE A 222 -4.70 11.67 9.25
CA ILE A 222 -5.94 10.91 9.23
C ILE A 222 -5.84 9.72 8.29
N GLN A 223 -6.69 8.71 8.49
CA GLN A 223 -6.70 7.48 7.69
C GLN A 223 -7.93 7.42 6.78
N ALA A 224 -7.71 7.16 5.50
CA ALA A 224 -8.73 6.71 4.56
C ALA A 224 -8.61 5.19 4.40
N GLY A 225 -9.33 4.44 5.23
CA GLY A 225 -9.28 2.98 5.30
C GLY A 225 -8.32 2.45 6.36
N ASN A 226 -8.80 2.22 7.57
CA ASN A 226 -8.04 1.56 8.62
C ASN A 226 -7.64 0.14 8.20
N VAL A 227 -6.39 -0.25 8.46
CA VAL A 227 -5.83 -1.53 8.00
C VAL A 227 -6.57 -2.76 8.52
N ASN A 228 -7.21 -2.66 9.68
CA ASN A 228 -7.96 -3.74 10.31
C ASN A 228 -9.44 -3.74 9.88
N THR A 229 -10.09 -2.61 9.94
CA THR A 229 -11.55 -2.51 9.77
C THR A 229 -12.00 -1.99 8.42
N GLY A 230 -11.12 -1.28 7.69
CA GLY A 230 -11.47 -0.55 6.48
C GLY A 230 -12.20 0.77 6.74
N ALA A 231 -12.35 1.20 8.00
CA ALA A 231 -13.07 2.41 8.38
C ALA A 231 -12.31 3.69 8.00
N PHE A 232 -13.05 4.78 7.87
CA PHE A 232 -12.56 6.09 7.43
C PHE A 232 -12.73 7.11 8.55
N ASP A 233 -11.70 7.92 8.79
CA ASP A 233 -11.77 9.03 9.76
C ASP A 233 -12.78 10.11 9.31
N PRO A 234 -13.32 10.93 10.23
CA PRO A 234 -14.27 12.00 9.91
C PRO A 234 -13.58 13.21 9.27
N ALA A 235 -13.16 13.05 8.00
CA ALA A 235 -12.30 13.99 7.28
C ALA A 235 -12.90 15.39 7.18
N ASN A 236 -14.21 15.53 6.94
CA ASN A 236 -14.88 16.83 6.83
C ASN A 236 -14.68 17.69 8.08
N GLU A 237 -15.00 17.12 9.25
CA GLU A 237 -14.90 17.81 10.52
C GLU A 237 -13.45 18.15 10.89
N ILE A 238 -12.53 17.19 10.68
CA ILE A 238 -11.10 17.37 10.99
C ILE A 238 -10.50 18.44 10.07
N CYS A 239 -10.75 18.40 8.76
CA CYS A 239 -10.24 19.39 7.82
C CYS A 239 -10.79 20.79 8.11
N ALA A 240 -12.09 20.93 8.42
CA ALA A 240 -12.67 22.21 8.76
C ALA A 240 -11.97 22.87 9.97
N ARG A 241 -11.81 22.11 11.08
CA ARG A 241 -11.12 22.59 12.29
C ARG A 241 -9.63 22.87 12.04
N ALA A 242 -8.97 22.03 11.24
CA ALA A 242 -7.55 22.21 10.94
C ALA A 242 -7.31 23.46 10.10
N HIS A 243 -8.09 23.68 9.07
CA HIS A 243 -7.93 24.85 8.18
C HIS A 243 -8.27 26.17 8.88
N GLU A 244 -9.28 26.20 9.75
CA GLU A 244 -9.58 27.36 10.58
C GLU A 244 -8.37 27.76 11.45
N ALA A 245 -7.61 26.79 11.95
CA ALA A 245 -6.42 27.01 12.76
C ALA A 245 -5.12 27.19 11.95
N GLY A 246 -5.16 27.10 10.61
CA GLY A 246 -3.97 27.11 9.75
C GLY A 246 -3.13 25.83 9.81
N ALA A 247 -3.66 24.74 10.39
CA ALA A 247 -3.00 23.46 10.48
C ALA A 247 -2.97 22.73 9.14
N TRP A 248 -2.10 21.72 9.02
CA TRP A 248 -1.96 20.85 7.85
C TRP A 248 -2.65 19.51 8.10
N VAL A 249 -3.41 19.01 7.12
CA VAL A 249 -4.01 17.68 7.16
C VAL A 249 -3.34 16.76 6.13
N HIS A 250 -2.81 15.64 6.61
CA HIS A 250 -2.24 14.57 5.79
C HIS A 250 -3.10 13.30 5.85
N VAL A 251 -3.32 12.66 4.72
CA VAL A 251 -4.11 11.43 4.58
C VAL A 251 -3.21 10.24 4.31
N ASP A 252 -3.15 9.27 5.23
CA ASP A 252 -2.74 7.91 4.91
C ASP A 252 -3.91 7.18 4.25
N GLY A 253 -3.88 7.15 2.92
CA GLY A 253 -4.89 6.52 2.08
C GLY A 253 -4.39 5.28 1.38
N ALA A 254 -3.48 4.52 2.02
CA ALA A 254 -2.72 3.40 1.46
C ALA A 254 -3.54 2.49 0.54
N PHE A 255 -4.79 2.19 0.89
CA PHE A 255 -5.70 1.44 0.03
C PHE A 255 -7.13 2.01 0.01
N GLY A 256 -7.58 2.67 1.06
CA GLY A 256 -8.98 3.07 1.17
C GLY A 256 -9.38 4.20 0.22
N LEU A 257 -8.45 5.08 -0.19
CA LEU A 257 -8.75 6.14 -1.18
C LEU A 257 -9.22 5.57 -2.52
N TRP A 258 -8.94 4.32 -2.85
CA TRP A 258 -9.50 3.67 -4.03
C TRP A 258 -11.04 3.55 -4.00
N ALA A 259 -11.68 3.74 -2.84
CA ALA A 259 -13.14 3.85 -2.73
C ALA A 259 -13.71 4.99 -3.59
N ALA A 260 -12.94 6.05 -3.85
CA ALA A 260 -13.34 7.20 -4.68
C ALA A 260 -13.73 6.81 -6.11
N VAL A 261 -13.18 5.72 -6.65
CA VAL A 261 -13.45 5.30 -8.04
C VAL A 261 -14.80 4.61 -8.23
N SER A 262 -15.46 4.21 -7.14
CA SER A 262 -16.75 3.51 -7.19
C SER A 262 -17.88 4.40 -6.69
N PRO A 263 -18.94 4.66 -7.48
CA PRO A 263 -20.11 5.39 -7.00
C PRO A 263 -20.75 4.81 -5.74
N ASN A 264 -20.62 3.49 -5.53
CA ASN A 264 -21.17 2.81 -4.35
C ASN A 264 -20.37 3.10 -3.07
N TYR A 265 -19.10 3.48 -3.19
CA TYR A 265 -18.17 3.68 -2.07
C TYR A 265 -17.55 5.08 -2.04
N ALA A 266 -17.72 5.90 -3.07
CA ALA A 266 -17.13 7.24 -3.18
C ALA A 266 -17.49 8.15 -2.00
N HIS A 267 -18.67 7.98 -1.40
CA HIS A 267 -19.09 8.72 -0.22
C HIS A 267 -18.16 8.54 0.99
N LEU A 268 -17.43 7.42 1.08
CA LEU A 268 -16.44 7.17 2.14
C LEU A 268 -15.17 8.01 1.96
N ALA A 269 -14.81 8.33 0.71
CA ALA A 269 -13.56 9.01 0.38
C ALA A 269 -13.74 10.49 0.00
N HIS A 270 -14.96 10.96 -0.21
CA HIS A 270 -15.28 12.28 -0.77
C HIS A 270 -14.62 13.44 -0.01
N ASP A 271 -14.78 13.47 1.32
CA ASP A 271 -14.30 14.58 2.14
C ASP A 271 -12.78 14.60 2.34
N PHE A 272 -12.11 13.49 2.02
CA PHE A 272 -10.64 13.43 2.04
C PHE A 272 -10.00 14.32 0.98
N SER A 273 -10.75 14.72 -0.06
CA SER A 273 -10.30 15.72 -1.04
C SER A 273 -10.04 17.10 -0.43
N LEU A 274 -10.51 17.38 0.77
CA LEU A 274 -10.28 18.62 1.51
C LEU A 274 -8.87 18.72 2.09
N ALA A 275 -8.18 17.61 2.34
CA ALA A 275 -6.85 17.58 2.96
C ALA A 275 -5.76 18.27 2.13
N ASP A 276 -4.56 18.44 2.70
CA ASP A 276 -3.43 19.12 2.08
C ASP A 276 -2.44 18.16 1.41
N SER A 277 -2.43 16.87 1.83
CA SER A 277 -1.57 15.85 1.24
C SER A 277 -2.09 14.42 1.43
N TRP A 278 -1.68 13.52 0.52
CA TRP A 278 -2.17 12.13 0.48
C TRP A 278 -1.04 11.16 0.13
N ALA A 279 -1.11 9.96 0.70
CA ALA A 279 -0.23 8.84 0.39
C ALA A 279 -1.05 7.60 0.00
N ILE A 280 -0.67 6.94 -1.11
CA ILE A 280 -1.42 5.81 -1.68
C ILE A 280 -0.46 4.71 -2.13
N ASP A 281 -0.81 3.44 -1.90
CA ASP A 281 -0.15 2.30 -2.52
C ASP A 281 -0.84 1.89 -3.83
N CYS A 282 -0.03 1.75 -4.87
CA CYS A 282 -0.48 1.20 -6.14
C CYS A 282 -0.27 -0.32 -6.19
N HIS A 283 0.74 -0.83 -5.48
CA HIS A 283 1.01 -2.26 -5.35
C HIS A 283 0.06 -2.99 -4.37
N LYS A 284 -0.87 -2.26 -3.72
CA LYS A 284 -1.98 -2.85 -2.96
C LYS A 284 -3.18 -3.08 -3.89
N TRP A 285 -4.22 -2.32 -3.75
CA TRP A 285 -5.51 -2.58 -4.41
C TRP A 285 -5.55 -2.26 -5.92
N LEU A 286 -4.61 -1.46 -6.46
CA LEU A 286 -4.51 -1.30 -7.91
C LEU A 286 -3.77 -2.46 -8.60
N ASN A 287 -3.20 -3.38 -7.84
CA ASN A 287 -2.57 -4.61 -8.35
C ASN A 287 -1.45 -4.37 -9.36
N VAL A 288 -0.58 -3.40 -9.09
CA VAL A 288 0.68 -3.18 -9.82
C VAL A 288 1.81 -4.00 -9.18
N PRO A 289 2.83 -4.45 -9.92
CA PRO A 289 3.98 -5.13 -9.32
C PRO A 289 4.68 -4.27 -8.26
N TYR A 290 5.27 -4.91 -7.25
CA TYR A 290 6.18 -4.25 -6.32
C TYR A 290 7.39 -3.68 -7.07
N ASP A 291 7.77 -2.46 -6.73
CA ASP A 291 7.23 -1.55 -5.72
C ASP A 291 6.56 -0.33 -6.39
N SER A 292 5.44 0.15 -5.84
CA SER A 292 4.71 1.28 -6.44
C SER A 292 3.80 1.98 -5.42
N GLY A 293 3.98 3.29 -5.27
CA GLY A 293 3.13 4.17 -4.47
C GLY A 293 3.17 5.60 -5.00
N ILE A 294 2.27 6.44 -4.53
CA ILE A 294 2.15 7.84 -4.95
C ILE A 294 2.02 8.73 -3.72
N ALA A 295 2.84 9.78 -3.69
CA ALA A 295 2.70 10.93 -2.80
C ALA A 295 2.01 12.05 -3.55
N ILE A 296 1.00 12.68 -2.95
CA ILE A 296 0.28 13.82 -3.52
C ILE A 296 0.28 14.95 -2.52
N VAL A 297 0.55 16.18 -2.96
CA VAL A 297 0.51 17.39 -2.15
C VAL A 297 -0.29 18.43 -2.89
N ARG A 298 -1.27 19.06 -2.21
CA ARG A 298 -2.20 20.05 -2.80
C ARG A 298 -1.46 21.16 -3.53
N GLU A 299 -0.53 21.81 -2.86
CA GLU A 299 0.31 22.85 -3.46
C GLU A 299 1.65 22.22 -3.89
N ALA A 300 1.81 22.02 -5.20
CA ALA A 300 2.99 21.36 -5.78
C ALA A 300 4.32 22.02 -5.34
N GLU A 301 4.31 23.31 -5.08
CA GLU A 301 5.50 24.06 -4.66
C GLU A 301 6.02 23.60 -3.30
N HIS A 302 5.15 23.24 -2.35
CA HIS A 302 5.61 22.72 -1.05
C HIS A 302 6.37 21.39 -1.20
N MET A 303 5.96 20.56 -2.15
CA MET A 303 6.66 19.31 -2.45
C MET A 303 8.01 19.58 -3.11
N ARG A 304 8.05 20.53 -4.06
CA ARG A 304 9.29 20.95 -4.73
C ARG A 304 10.29 21.56 -3.76
N THR A 305 9.84 22.47 -2.90
CA THR A 305 10.72 23.10 -1.90
C THR A 305 11.37 22.05 -1.00
N ALA A 306 10.61 21.03 -0.57
CA ALA A 306 11.13 20.00 0.33
C ALA A 306 12.03 18.95 -0.34
N LEU A 307 11.89 18.72 -1.67
CA LEU A 307 12.49 17.56 -2.34
C LEU A 307 13.35 17.90 -3.56
N ALA A 308 13.29 19.16 -4.08
CA ALA A 308 14.00 19.51 -5.30
C ALA A 308 15.52 19.48 -5.11
N LEU A 309 16.19 18.94 -6.12
CA LEU A 309 17.65 18.96 -6.21
C LEU A 309 18.10 20.23 -6.95
N SER A 310 19.06 20.94 -6.35
CA SER A 310 19.74 22.06 -6.99
C SER A 310 21.23 21.73 -7.17
N ALA A 311 21.71 21.70 -8.41
CA ALA A 311 23.13 21.58 -8.72
C ALA A 311 23.44 22.28 -10.05
N ALA A 312 24.64 22.86 -10.17
CA ALA A 312 25.05 23.65 -11.33
C ALA A 312 25.05 22.89 -12.66
N TYR A 313 25.14 21.57 -12.63
CA TYR A 313 25.09 20.70 -13.82
C TYR A 313 23.68 20.25 -14.21
N LEU A 314 22.69 20.53 -13.39
CA LEU A 314 21.29 20.14 -13.65
C LEU A 314 20.62 21.21 -14.51
N GLN A 315 20.49 20.89 -15.81
CA GLN A 315 19.73 21.75 -16.73
C GLN A 315 18.25 21.50 -16.51
N THR A 316 17.52 22.54 -16.04
CA THR A 316 16.06 22.49 -15.92
C THR A 316 15.44 23.00 -17.22
N SER A 317 14.54 22.24 -17.79
CA SER A 317 13.83 22.57 -19.04
C SER A 317 12.67 23.58 -18.83
N GLY A 318 12.46 24.04 -17.61
CA GLY A 318 11.25 24.80 -17.22
C GLY A 318 9.97 23.95 -17.11
N ALA A 319 10.02 22.68 -17.56
CA ALA A 319 8.97 21.71 -17.40
C ALA A 319 9.09 20.97 -16.04
N ARG A 320 8.05 20.17 -15.68
CA ARG A 320 8.11 19.30 -14.50
C ARG A 320 9.27 18.31 -14.63
N GLU A 321 10.23 18.34 -13.71
CA GLU A 321 11.27 17.34 -13.58
C GLU A 321 10.89 16.32 -12.49
N PRO A 322 10.85 15.00 -12.82
CA PRO A 322 10.34 13.99 -11.90
C PRO A 322 11.04 13.93 -10.54
N CYS A 323 12.37 14.12 -10.49
CA CYS A 323 13.16 14.07 -9.25
C CYS A 323 12.84 15.19 -8.26
N HIS A 324 12.15 16.25 -8.68
CA HIS A 324 11.72 17.34 -7.78
C HIS A 324 10.48 16.97 -6.94
N TYR A 325 9.93 15.77 -7.13
CA TYR A 325 8.72 15.28 -6.45
C TYR A 325 8.96 13.97 -5.70
N THR A 326 10.22 13.52 -5.61
CA THR A 326 10.61 12.27 -4.95
C THR A 326 11.89 12.45 -4.14
N PRO A 327 12.09 11.70 -3.04
CA PRO A 327 13.34 11.75 -2.28
C PRO A 327 14.56 11.26 -3.06
N GLU A 328 14.35 10.32 -4.00
CA GLU A 328 15.41 9.76 -4.82
C GLU A 328 15.61 10.57 -6.11
N ALA A 329 16.86 10.79 -6.50
CA ALA A 329 17.20 11.31 -7.83
C ALA A 329 17.15 10.18 -8.86
N SER A 330 18.11 9.27 -8.81
CA SER A 330 18.14 8.11 -9.71
C SER A 330 17.18 7.03 -9.24
N ARG A 331 16.21 6.70 -10.07
CA ARG A 331 15.16 5.75 -9.73
C ARG A 331 14.56 5.06 -10.94
N ARG A 332 13.97 3.91 -10.70
CA ARG A 332 13.22 3.13 -11.67
C ARG A 332 11.97 3.90 -12.16
N ALA A 333 11.58 3.66 -13.41
CA ALA A 333 10.42 4.28 -14.07
C ALA A 333 9.09 3.61 -13.64
N ARG A 334 8.70 3.73 -12.36
CA ARG A 334 7.51 3.10 -11.75
C ARG A 334 6.17 3.51 -12.37
N GLY A 335 6.13 4.63 -13.09
CA GLY A 335 4.93 5.09 -13.78
C GLY A 335 4.49 4.18 -14.93
N ILE A 336 5.39 3.38 -15.50
CA ILE A 336 5.12 2.57 -16.69
C ILE A 336 4.10 1.46 -16.40
N GLU A 337 4.31 0.70 -15.34
CA GLU A 337 3.40 -0.36 -14.91
C GLU A 337 2.05 0.21 -14.48
N LEU A 338 2.08 1.36 -13.83
CA LEU A 338 0.87 2.06 -13.39
C LEU A 338 0.05 2.55 -14.58
N TRP A 339 0.71 3.12 -15.60
CA TRP A 339 0.06 3.48 -16.86
C TRP A 339 -0.61 2.26 -17.52
N ALA A 340 0.11 1.14 -17.59
CA ALA A 340 -0.41 -0.08 -18.20
C ALA A 340 -1.62 -0.65 -17.44
N ALA A 341 -1.58 -0.65 -16.09
CA ALA A 341 -2.68 -1.07 -15.24
C ALA A 341 -3.93 -0.21 -15.48
N LEU A 342 -3.79 1.12 -15.36
CA LEU A 342 -4.91 2.05 -15.54
C LEU A 342 -5.46 2.04 -16.98
N ARG A 343 -4.58 1.94 -17.98
CA ARG A 343 -4.98 1.89 -19.38
C ARG A 343 -5.71 0.60 -19.74
N SER A 344 -5.29 -0.51 -19.14
CA SER A 344 -5.88 -1.84 -19.33
C SER A 344 -7.26 -1.96 -18.67
N LEU A 345 -7.40 -1.49 -17.43
CA LEU A 345 -8.67 -1.53 -16.70
C LEU A 345 -9.67 -0.49 -17.20
N GLY A 346 -9.19 0.71 -17.49
CA GLY A 346 -10.05 1.88 -17.63
C GLY A 346 -10.86 2.14 -16.35
N ARG A 347 -11.71 3.14 -16.34
CA ARG A 347 -12.57 3.45 -15.18
C ARG A 347 -13.52 2.32 -14.82
N HIS A 348 -14.08 1.64 -15.83
CA HIS A 348 -15.05 0.57 -15.63
C HIS A 348 -14.42 -0.67 -14.99
N GLY A 349 -13.30 -1.15 -15.52
CA GLY A 349 -12.62 -2.32 -14.96
C GLY A 349 -12.06 -2.07 -13.57
N LEU A 350 -11.55 -0.85 -13.30
CA LEU A 350 -11.08 -0.48 -11.97
C LEU A 350 -12.24 -0.46 -10.96
N ARG A 351 -13.37 0.15 -11.31
CA ARG A 351 -14.58 0.15 -10.49
C ARG A 351 -15.09 -1.26 -10.22
N GLU A 352 -15.22 -2.07 -11.27
CA GLU A 352 -15.67 -3.46 -11.13
C GLU A 352 -14.78 -4.26 -10.19
N MET A 353 -13.46 -4.12 -10.29
CA MET A 353 -12.51 -4.79 -9.40
C MET A 353 -12.72 -4.39 -7.94
N ILE A 354 -12.85 -3.10 -7.65
CA ILE A 354 -13.09 -2.58 -6.29
C ILE A 354 -14.43 -3.10 -5.74
N GLU A 355 -15.51 -2.98 -6.51
CA GLU A 355 -16.85 -3.41 -6.10
C GLU A 355 -16.93 -4.92 -5.89
N ARG A 356 -16.29 -5.71 -6.77
CA ARG A 356 -16.20 -7.17 -6.63
C ARG A 356 -15.49 -7.56 -5.34
N ASN A 357 -14.34 -6.95 -5.05
CA ASN A 357 -13.58 -7.26 -3.84
C ASN A 357 -14.36 -6.89 -2.57
N CYS A 358 -15.06 -5.76 -2.55
CA CYS A 358 -15.92 -5.39 -1.43
C CYS A 358 -17.11 -6.36 -1.28
N ARG A 359 -17.72 -6.81 -2.37
CA ARG A 359 -18.79 -7.82 -2.35
C ARG A 359 -18.27 -9.15 -1.78
N LEU A 360 -17.09 -9.60 -2.23
CA LEU A 360 -16.48 -10.84 -1.76
C LEU A 360 -16.10 -10.78 -0.28
N ALA A 361 -15.64 -9.63 0.22
CA ALA A 361 -15.42 -9.41 1.65
C ALA A 361 -16.72 -9.57 2.46
N LYS A 362 -17.83 -9.02 1.96
CA LYS A 362 -19.16 -9.19 2.59
C LYS A 362 -19.63 -10.66 2.57
N VAL A 363 -19.27 -11.44 1.53
CA VAL A 363 -19.54 -12.90 1.50
C VAL A 363 -18.78 -13.59 2.63
N PHE A 364 -17.47 -13.33 2.81
CA PHE A 364 -16.70 -13.86 3.94
C PHE A 364 -17.40 -13.55 5.28
N ALA A 365 -17.71 -12.28 5.52
CA ALA A 365 -18.31 -11.85 6.78
C ALA A 365 -19.68 -12.52 7.04
N THR A 366 -20.52 -12.61 6.03
CA THR A 366 -21.85 -13.21 6.13
C THR A 366 -21.76 -14.71 6.46
N ARG A 367 -20.91 -15.44 5.74
CA ARG A 367 -20.75 -16.90 5.92
C ARG A 367 -20.10 -17.24 7.27
N LEU A 368 -19.15 -16.41 7.73
CA LEU A 368 -18.53 -16.57 9.05
C LEU A 368 -19.53 -16.32 10.18
N ARG A 369 -20.36 -15.28 10.08
CA ARG A 369 -21.45 -15.01 11.04
C ARG A 369 -22.48 -16.15 11.06
N GLN A 370 -22.91 -16.65 9.91
CA GLN A 370 -23.83 -17.79 9.80
C GLN A 370 -23.26 -19.05 10.43
N ALA A 371 -21.93 -19.22 10.42
CA ALA A 371 -21.27 -20.34 11.09
C ALA A 371 -21.10 -20.16 12.61
N GLY A 372 -21.55 -19.03 13.17
CA GLY A 372 -21.51 -18.71 14.60
C GLY A 372 -20.22 -18.05 15.07
N PHE A 373 -19.40 -17.51 14.14
CA PHE A 373 -18.20 -16.75 14.49
C PHE A 373 -18.47 -15.24 14.52
N GLU A 374 -17.75 -14.54 15.38
CA GLU A 374 -17.93 -13.11 15.58
C GLU A 374 -17.07 -12.31 14.60
N VAL A 375 -17.71 -11.53 13.74
CA VAL A 375 -17.05 -10.54 12.87
C VAL A 375 -17.04 -9.21 13.61
N LEU A 376 -15.83 -8.71 13.89
CA LEU A 376 -15.58 -7.59 14.80
C LEU A 376 -15.75 -6.21 14.18
N ASN A 377 -15.78 -6.11 12.84
CA ASN A 377 -15.91 -4.84 12.12
C ASN A 377 -17.20 -4.76 11.29
N ASP A 378 -17.55 -3.54 10.90
CA ASP A 378 -18.76 -3.24 10.11
C ASP A 378 -18.63 -3.63 8.63
N VAL A 379 -17.44 -4.05 8.16
CA VAL A 379 -17.14 -4.48 6.77
C VAL A 379 -17.61 -3.44 5.74
N VAL A 380 -17.18 -2.21 5.96
CA VAL A 380 -17.55 -1.07 5.09
C VAL A 380 -16.88 -1.12 3.72
N LEU A 381 -15.73 -1.82 3.62
CA LEU A 381 -14.91 -1.93 2.43
C LEU A 381 -14.50 -3.40 2.19
N ASN A 382 -13.22 -3.68 2.05
CA ASN A 382 -12.66 -4.99 1.70
C ASN A 382 -11.95 -5.73 2.86
N GLN A 383 -12.09 -5.25 4.09
CA GLN A 383 -11.48 -5.84 5.28
C GLN A 383 -12.51 -6.59 6.12
N VAL A 384 -12.15 -7.79 6.58
CA VAL A 384 -12.96 -8.58 7.53
C VAL A 384 -12.09 -8.98 8.70
N LEU A 385 -12.55 -8.68 9.91
CA LEU A 385 -11.96 -9.15 11.17
C LEU A 385 -12.86 -10.21 11.78
N VAL A 386 -12.34 -11.39 12.05
CA VAL A 386 -13.11 -12.48 12.66
C VAL A 386 -12.36 -13.08 13.85
N SER A 387 -13.09 -13.30 14.95
CA SER A 387 -12.63 -14.06 16.10
C SER A 387 -13.25 -15.46 16.10
N PHE A 388 -12.45 -16.48 16.42
CA PHE A 388 -12.90 -17.86 16.54
C PHE A 388 -13.16 -18.30 17.99
N GLY A 389 -13.34 -17.34 18.89
CA GLY A 389 -13.53 -17.54 20.33
C GLY A 389 -12.38 -16.98 21.15
N SER A 390 -11.60 -17.83 21.85
CA SER A 390 -10.45 -17.36 22.61
C SER A 390 -9.30 -16.88 21.71
N ALA A 391 -8.37 -16.11 22.27
CA ALA A 391 -7.16 -15.68 21.60
C ALA A 391 -6.30 -16.87 21.12
N GLU A 392 -6.21 -17.93 21.94
CA GLU A 392 -5.48 -19.15 21.60
C GLU A 392 -6.12 -19.86 20.44
N GLU A 393 -7.44 -20.05 20.46
CA GLU A 393 -8.19 -20.71 19.39
C GLU A 393 -8.08 -19.92 18.07
N THR A 394 -8.16 -18.61 18.14
CA THR A 394 -8.00 -17.75 16.95
C THR A 394 -6.59 -17.87 16.36
N ARG A 395 -5.54 -17.85 17.19
CA ARG A 395 -4.15 -18.06 16.72
C ARG A 395 -3.95 -19.45 16.12
N ARG A 396 -4.55 -20.49 16.72
CA ARG A 396 -4.51 -21.87 16.18
C ARG A 396 -5.14 -21.91 14.79
N VAL A 397 -6.35 -21.38 14.63
CA VAL A 397 -7.06 -21.37 13.33
C VAL A 397 -6.25 -20.64 12.28
N VAL A 398 -5.67 -19.48 12.60
CA VAL A 398 -4.79 -18.74 11.68
C VAL A 398 -3.61 -19.61 11.23
N ALA A 399 -2.90 -20.21 12.17
CA ALA A 399 -1.71 -21.02 11.88
C ALA A 399 -2.05 -22.28 11.05
N GLU A 400 -3.14 -22.97 11.39
CA GLU A 400 -3.57 -24.18 10.66
C GLU A 400 -4.07 -23.83 9.24
N VAL A 401 -4.78 -22.71 9.04
CA VAL A 401 -5.19 -22.22 7.70
C VAL A 401 -3.98 -21.92 6.83
N GLN A 402 -2.98 -21.23 7.38
CA GLN A 402 -1.72 -20.93 6.68
C GLN A 402 -0.97 -22.23 6.35
N GLY A 403 -0.83 -23.14 7.33
CA GLY A 403 -0.12 -24.42 7.16
C GLY A 403 -0.82 -25.37 6.20
N GLU A 404 -2.17 -25.37 6.15
CA GLU A 404 -2.94 -26.19 5.20
C GLU A 404 -2.82 -25.65 3.76
N GLY A 405 -2.62 -24.34 3.57
CA GLY A 405 -2.19 -23.73 2.33
C GLY A 405 -3.25 -23.57 1.23
N THR A 406 -4.52 -23.84 1.48
CA THR A 406 -5.62 -23.53 0.53
C THR A 406 -5.75 -22.04 0.34
N CYS A 407 -5.67 -21.26 1.44
CA CYS A 407 -5.64 -19.82 1.42
C CYS A 407 -4.67 -19.29 2.48
N TRP A 408 -4.45 -17.98 2.50
CA TRP A 408 -3.63 -17.34 3.51
C TRP A 408 -4.33 -16.12 4.08
N CYS A 409 -4.48 -16.06 5.40
CA CYS A 409 -5.00 -14.92 6.15
C CYS A 409 -4.06 -14.58 7.29
N GLY A 410 -3.94 -13.30 7.64
CA GLY A 410 -3.08 -12.85 8.74
C GLY A 410 -3.78 -12.82 10.09
N GLY A 411 -3.00 -12.94 11.18
CA GLY A 411 -3.46 -12.60 12.53
C GLY A 411 -3.27 -11.12 12.83
N THR A 412 -4.08 -10.58 13.75
CA THR A 412 -3.95 -9.22 14.27
C THR A 412 -4.51 -9.15 15.69
N GLU A 413 -4.08 -8.13 16.44
CA GLU A 413 -4.74 -7.74 17.70
C GLU A 413 -5.60 -6.51 17.43
N TRP A 414 -6.83 -6.52 17.93
CA TRP A 414 -7.79 -5.44 17.76
C TRP A 414 -8.51 -5.17 19.07
N HIS A 415 -8.26 -4.01 19.71
CA HIS A 415 -8.80 -3.64 21.00
C HIS A 415 -8.67 -4.76 22.05
N GLY A 416 -7.47 -5.34 22.17
CA GLY A 416 -7.18 -6.44 23.10
C GLY A 416 -7.76 -7.80 22.71
N ARG A 417 -8.29 -7.94 21.51
CA ARG A 417 -8.85 -9.19 20.97
C ARG A 417 -8.02 -9.70 19.82
N THR A 418 -7.59 -10.95 19.89
CA THR A 418 -6.94 -11.64 18.75
C THR A 418 -7.98 -11.92 17.66
N ALA A 419 -7.66 -11.55 16.43
CA ALA A 419 -8.52 -11.77 15.27
C ALA A 419 -7.74 -12.29 14.06
N MET A 420 -8.42 -13.02 13.17
CA MET A 420 -7.98 -13.25 11.80
C MET A 420 -8.43 -12.08 10.94
N ARG A 421 -7.50 -11.51 10.16
CA ARG A 421 -7.80 -10.45 9.19
C ARG A 421 -7.79 -11.02 7.78
N ILE A 422 -8.88 -10.77 7.05
CA ILE A 422 -9.06 -11.17 5.66
C ILE A 422 -9.15 -9.89 4.82
N SER A 423 -8.16 -9.65 3.96
CA SER A 423 -8.08 -8.48 3.08
C SER A 423 -8.33 -8.92 1.63
N VAL A 424 -9.51 -8.62 1.09
CA VAL A 424 -9.84 -9.02 -0.29
C VAL A 424 -9.40 -7.92 -1.25
N SER A 425 -8.23 -8.08 -1.87
CA SER A 425 -7.60 -7.01 -2.65
C SER A 425 -7.09 -7.46 -4.03
N SER A 426 -7.06 -8.77 -4.32
CA SER A 426 -6.54 -9.28 -5.59
C SER A 426 -7.56 -9.16 -6.72
N TRP A 427 -7.09 -8.74 -7.89
CA TRP A 427 -7.85 -8.76 -9.14
C TRP A 427 -8.26 -10.18 -9.56
N ALA A 428 -7.46 -11.19 -9.16
CA ALA A 428 -7.66 -12.59 -9.52
C ALA A 428 -8.69 -13.29 -8.62
N THR A 429 -9.04 -12.71 -7.46
CA THR A 429 -10.01 -13.33 -6.53
C THR A 429 -11.40 -13.36 -7.14
N ASN A 430 -11.99 -14.55 -7.18
CA ASN A 430 -13.34 -14.81 -7.65
C ASN A 430 -14.20 -15.53 -6.60
N ASP A 431 -15.44 -15.83 -6.94
CA ASP A 431 -16.39 -16.48 -6.01
C ASP A 431 -15.93 -17.90 -5.64
N GLU A 432 -15.32 -18.68 -6.56
CA GLU A 432 -14.78 -20.01 -6.27
C GLU A 432 -13.62 -19.96 -5.28
N ASP A 433 -12.70 -18.99 -5.43
CA ASP A 433 -11.60 -18.79 -4.49
C ASP A 433 -12.10 -18.50 -3.07
N VAL A 434 -13.16 -17.70 -2.94
CA VAL A 434 -13.81 -17.38 -1.67
C VAL A 434 -14.49 -18.61 -1.07
N GLU A 435 -15.25 -19.37 -1.85
CA GLU A 435 -15.90 -20.60 -1.36
C GLU A 435 -14.89 -21.66 -0.92
N ARG A 436 -13.82 -21.89 -1.68
CA ARG A 436 -12.74 -22.81 -1.31
C ARG A 436 -12.05 -22.38 -0.01
N SER A 437 -11.77 -21.10 0.12
CA SER A 437 -11.13 -20.53 1.31
C SER A 437 -12.02 -20.62 2.54
N LEU A 438 -13.32 -20.28 2.40
CA LEU A 438 -14.31 -20.42 3.47
C LEU A 438 -14.48 -21.89 3.90
N ALA A 439 -14.54 -22.82 2.96
CA ALA A 439 -14.63 -24.24 3.28
C ALA A 439 -13.43 -24.72 4.13
N SER A 440 -12.22 -24.30 3.78
CA SER A 440 -11.01 -24.61 4.56
C SER A 440 -11.05 -23.96 5.95
N ILE A 441 -11.30 -22.64 6.03
CA ILE A 441 -11.37 -21.90 7.30
C ILE A 441 -12.42 -22.53 8.23
N LEU A 442 -13.64 -22.78 7.72
CA LEU A 442 -14.73 -23.32 8.53
C LEU A 442 -14.48 -24.76 8.99
N ARG A 443 -13.88 -25.59 8.16
CA ARG A 443 -13.47 -26.95 8.52
C ARG A 443 -12.45 -26.94 9.66
N ILE A 444 -11.41 -26.12 9.54
CA ILE A 444 -10.36 -25.98 10.54
C ILE A 444 -10.93 -25.41 11.85
N ALA A 445 -11.75 -24.36 11.78
CA ALA A 445 -12.33 -23.73 12.97
C ALA A 445 -13.30 -24.66 13.73
N LYS A 446 -13.93 -25.62 13.05
CA LYS A 446 -14.87 -26.58 13.67
C LYS A 446 -14.19 -27.88 14.16
N SER A 447 -12.98 -28.18 13.73
CA SER A 447 -12.32 -29.48 13.97
C SER A 447 -12.08 -29.83 15.45
N ARG A 448 -12.09 -28.84 16.39
CA ARG A 448 -11.89 -29.06 17.84
C ARG A 448 -13.12 -28.81 18.73
N LYS A 449 -14.28 -28.46 18.19
CA LYS A 449 -15.50 -28.40 19.03
C LYS A 449 -15.94 -29.77 19.57
N PHE A 450 -15.23 -30.85 19.25
CA PHE A 450 -15.56 -32.23 19.60
C PHE A 450 -14.47 -32.99 20.38
N SER A 451 -13.49 -32.34 21.01
CA SER A 451 -12.68 -33.00 22.05
C SER A 451 -13.37 -32.75 23.38
N PRO A 452 -14.01 -33.77 24.01
CA PRO A 452 -14.46 -33.66 25.38
C PRO A 452 -13.24 -33.52 26.29
N ALA A 453 -13.35 -32.64 27.29
CA ALA A 453 -12.37 -32.46 28.36
C ALA A 453 -12.20 -33.75 29.18
#